data_0fdf47991904c64365c374a0eefb7fe8
#
_entry.id   0fdf47991904c64365c374a0eefb7fe8
#
_cell.length_a   1.000
_cell.length_b   1.000
_cell.length_c   1.000
_cell.angle_alpha   90.00
_cell.angle_beta   90.00
_cell.angle_gamma   90.00
#
_symmetry.space_group_name_H-M   'P 1'
#
loop_
_entity.id
_entity.type
_entity.pdbx_description
1 polymer ?
#
loop_
_entity_poly.entity_id
_entity_poly.type
_entity_poly.pdbx_seq_one_letter_code
_entity_poly.pdbx_strand_id
1 'polypeptide(L)'
;GHTVLAKAPGFSINATVVTLNKSYPCLRSGKMFPVTGVLKVDGKSYRFLGGDSLRVSSLAPLSDENSGWQGLYSYLFPGRGWEQREYNDSLWNKGKGAFGSENGKFQALTVWGAKNIYVRRHITIANKDTLKERKVYLRYIYDDQIKLYCNGEYLLGEETFLPQTGCYRLTDETVAQIINGDNVMAAYGGNTEGTAFLDFGLYVENKTYADVKPAILKQMNMQATQTHYVFQCGDVELLIDFVSPSLSEKWDMTGWPVGFLSYQIQAEDEKEHTVEILFDVDMEWVLGRSKVDSWCEQNWRFAKSDSLYLAMEANESTFSSEDGHVILSQKLSAKNEDKGVLLIGYEEGQTLQYGGESLFPLWKKNRTGEIKELMISGGDRWQELKEECDKQDCQWSARAFQVGGETFAGQMLPSYRNFISSHRFVLSSENKIFCFGDTLGNIREAYESFSTLLYFNRIDWMKSILDPIFEYCEDNHWVKRYPPYDIGLYPIINKQVKLDDNAVAVAADMLMMTAVIVEVEQDFGYADAHWNLLCLWADYLREKMKKEVYPCEGLLNEDDERVKCVLGLMAYRKLIQLKESV
;
A
#
# COMPACT_ATOMS: atom_id res chain seq x y z
N GLY A 1 -9.03 5.37 -17.94
CA GLY A 1 -7.80 5.15 -17.23
C GLY A 1 -6.79 6.30 -17.28
N HIS A 2 -6.50 6.86 -18.47
CA HIS A 2 -5.46 7.91 -18.61
C HIS A 2 -5.80 9.23 -17.91
N THR A 3 -7.07 9.57 -17.81
CA THR A 3 -7.51 10.83 -17.20
C THR A 3 -7.34 10.85 -15.66
N VAL A 4 -7.35 9.69 -15.02
CA VAL A 4 -7.12 9.57 -13.57
C VAL A 4 -5.63 9.70 -13.25
N LEU A 5 -4.75 9.23 -14.16
CA LEU A 5 -3.31 9.32 -14.06
C LEU A 5 -2.78 10.74 -13.91
N ALA A 6 -3.35 11.66 -14.68
CA ALA A 6 -2.96 13.07 -14.68
C ALA A 6 -3.49 13.85 -13.46
N LYS A 7 -4.52 13.33 -12.76
CA LYS A 7 -5.20 14.06 -11.67
C LYS A 7 -4.61 13.83 -10.28
N ALA A 8 -3.89 12.74 -10.06
CA ALA A 8 -3.42 12.37 -8.73
C ALA A 8 -2.08 11.63 -8.77
N PRO A 9 -0.97 12.34 -9.07
CA PRO A 9 0.36 11.76 -8.95
C PRO A 9 0.70 11.47 -7.49
N GLY A 10 1.51 10.43 -7.24
CA GLY A 10 1.94 10.17 -5.88
C GLY A 10 2.59 8.81 -5.62
N PHE A 11 2.68 8.47 -4.36
CA PHE A 11 3.33 7.27 -3.87
C PHE A 11 2.34 6.18 -3.50
N SER A 12 2.75 4.94 -3.69
CA SER A 12 2.16 3.78 -3.03
C SER A 12 2.90 3.51 -1.74
N ILE A 13 2.16 3.26 -0.67
CA ILE A 13 2.70 2.83 0.61
C ILE A 13 2.29 1.38 0.81
N ASN A 14 3.26 0.49 0.88
CA ASN A 14 3.04 -0.87 1.33
C ASN A 14 3.80 -1.13 2.63
N ALA A 15 3.71 -2.35 3.12
CA ALA A 15 4.23 -2.75 4.41
C ALA A 15 5.70 -2.44 4.68
N THR A 16 6.53 -2.34 3.67
CA THR A 16 7.99 -2.22 3.83
C THR A 16 8.61 -1.13 2.96
N VAL A 17 7.87 -0.62 1.99
CA VAL A 17 8.41 0.25 0.95
C VAL A 17 7.43 1.38 0.64
N VAL A 18 7.94 2.59 0.54
CA VAL A 18 7.24 3.70 -0.11
C VAL A 18 7.65 3.69 -1.57
N THR A 19 6.74 3.36 -2.46
CA THR A 19 7.00 3.21 -3.87
C THR A 19 6.07 4.06 -4.72
N LEU A 20 6.45 4.28 -5.97
CA LEU A 20 5.55 4.82 -6.97
C LEU A 20 4.52 3.76 -7.34
N ASN A 21 3.25 4.06 -7.19
CA ASN A 21 2.20 3.27 -7.77
C ASN A 21 1.95 3.70 -9.22
N LYS A 22 1.13 2.93 -9.94
CA LYS A 22 0.87 3.08 -11.39
C LYS A 22 0.74 4.52 -11.83
N SER A 23 0.20 5.41 -10.98
CA SER A 23 -0.10 6.76 -11.41
C SER A 23 -0.63 7.72 -10.35
N TYR A 24 -0.87 7.27 -9.15
CA TYR A 24 -1.39 8.11 -8.04
C TYR A 24 -0.98 7.52 -6.70
N PRO A 25 -0.92 8.36 -5.65
CA PRO A 25 -0.63 7.84 -4.32
C PRO A 25 -1.73 6.91 -3.89
N CYS A 26 -1.40 5.68 -3.59
CA CYS A 26 -2.32 4.79 -2.92
C CYS A 26 -1.63 4.04 -1.78
N LEU A 27 -2.43 3.76 -0.79
CA LEU A 27 -2.06 2.83 0.26
C LEU A 27 -2.09 1.40 -0.31
N ARG A 28 -1.47 0.46 0.37
CA ARG A 28 -1.49 -0.96 0.06
C ARG A 28 -2.90 -1.52 -0.16
N SER A 29 -3.91 -0.98 0.53
CA SER A 29 -5.32 -1.28 0.33
C SER A 29 -5.91 -0.75 -0.99
N GLY A 30 -5.11 -0.16 -1.87
CA GLY A 30 -5.57 0.51 -3.08
C GLY A 30 -6.11 1.92 -2.84
N LYS A 31 -6.07 2.42 -1.60
CA LYS A 31 -6.52 3.78 -1.27
C LYS A 31 -5.48 4.81 -1.69
N MET A 32 -5.97 5.92 -2.18
CA MET A 32 -5.15 7.05 -2.59
C MET A 32 -4.47 7.69 -1.37
N PHE A 33 -3.17 8.03 -1.49
CA PHE A 33 -2.46 8.81 -0.48
C PHE A 33 -2.94 10.28 -0.54
N PRO A 34 -3.66 10.79 0.47
CA PRO A 34 -4.33 12.07 0.38
C PRO A 34 -3.36 13.22 0.67
N VAL A 35 -2.77 13.74 -0.38
CA VAL A 35 -1.92 14.92 -0.34
C VAL A 35 -2.48 16.02 -1.24
N THR A 36 -2.57 17.23 -0.73
CA THR A 36 -2.85 18.45 -1.50
C THR A 36 -1.56 19.25 -1.61
N GLY A 37 -1.13 19.55 -2.84
CA GLY A 37 0.03 20.38 -3.12
C GLY A 37 -0.42 21.73 -3.69
N VAL A 38 0.04 22.82 -3.09
CA VAL A 38 -0.25 24.18 -3.51
C VAL A 38 1.06 24.96 -3.68
N LEU A 39 1.19 25.68 -4.79
CA LEU A 39 2.25 26.64 -5.00
C LEU A 39 1.65 28.05 -4.95
N LYS A 40 2.14 28.88 -4.04
CA LYS A 40 1.84 30.31 -4.01
C LYS A 40 2.91 31.07 -4.78
N VAL A 41 2.49 31.90 -5.74
CA VAL A 41 3.36 32.75 -6.54
C VAL A 41 2.83 34.17 -6.43
N ASP A 42 3.58 35.08 -5.83
CA ASP A 42 3.21 36.50 -5.62
C ASP A 42 1.81 36.68 -5.02
N GLY A 43 1.50 35.86 -4.02
CA GLY A 43 0.21 35.87 -3.31
C GLY A 43 -0.93 35.13 -4.02
N LYS A 44 -0.74 34.60 -5.23
CA LYS A 44 -1.73 33.76 -5.93
C LYS A 44 -1.43 32.30 -5.72
N SER A 45 -2.45 31.51 -5.42
CA SER A 45 -2.30 30.07 -5.13
C SER A 45 -2.72 29.21 -6.32
N TYR A 46 -1.92 28.20 -6.60
CA TYR A 46 -2.14 27.21 -7.65
C TYR A 46 -2.04 25.79 -7.05
N ARG A 47 -3.06 24.96 -7.27
CA ARG A 47 -3.07 23.57 -6.82
C ARG A 47 -2.49 22.67 -7.90
N PHE A 48 -1.39 22.00 -7.59
CA PHE A 48 -0.72 21.06 -8.51
C PHE A 48 -0.95 19.61 -8.12
N LEU A 49 -1.29 19.29 -6.86
CA LEU A 49 -1.68 17.97 -6.39
C LEU A 49 -3.02 18.02 -5.66
N GLY A 50 -3.75 16.90 -5.74
CA GLY A 50 -4.98 16.71 -5.01
C GLY A 50 -6.23 17.19 -5.76
N GLY A 51 -7.38 16.79 -5.24
CA GLY A 51 -8.70 17.13 -5.75
C GLY A 51 -9.43 18.18 -4.89
N ASP A 52 -10.65 18.49 -5.29
CA ASP A 52 -11.45 19.56 -4.68
C ASP A 52 -11.95 19.28 -3.25
N SER A 53 -11.82 18.03 -2.77
CA SER A 53 -12.47 17.57 -1.53
C SER A 53 -11.55 16.72 -0.65
N LEU A 54 -10.25 16.97 -0.68
CA LEU A 54 -9.29 16.20 0.13
C LEU A 54 -9.19 16.70 1.57
N ARG A 55 -9.59 17.94 1.86
CA ARG A 55 -9.60 18.44 3.21
C ARG A 55 -10.99 18.33 3.83
N VAL A 56 -11.04 17.81 5.05
CA VAL A 56 -12.27 17.67 5.83
C VAL A 56 -12.07 18.23 7.23
N SER A 57 -13.15 18.70 7.82
CA SER A 57 -13.22 19.07 9.24
C SER A 57 -14.04 18.04 10.00
N SER A 58 -13.63 17.69 11.20
CA SER A 58 -14.35 16.73 12.02
C SER A 58 -15.64 17.33 12.59
N LEU A 59 -16.75 16.60 12.46
CA LEU A 59 -17.99 16.83 13.20
C LEU A 59 -18.03 15.95 14.45
N ALA A 60 -17.51 14.75 14.32
CA ALA A 60 -17.35 13.76 15.38
C ALA A 60 -16.13 12.88 15.03
N PRO A 61 -14.93 13.20 15.53
CA PRO A 61 -13.69 12.55 15.10
C PRO A 61 -13.61 11.08 15.50
N LEU A 62 -12.76 10.32 14.82
CA LEU A 62 -12.28 9.03 15.29
C LEU A 62 -11.58 9.18 16.64
N SER A 63 -11.41 8.10 17.36
CA SER A 63 -10.60 8.07 18.59
C SER A 63 -9.10 8.16 18.26
N ASP A 64 -8.30 8.58 19.21
CA ASP A 64 -6.86 8.35 19.22
C ASP A 64 -6.47 7.38 20.37
N GLU A 65 -5.18 7.17 20.56
CA GLU A 65 -4.68 6.25 21.59
C GLU A 65 -5.01 6.67 23.02
N ASN A 66 -5.28 7.94 23.26
CA ASN A 66 -5.47 8.53 24.59
C ASN A 66 -6.88 9.11 24.80
N SER A 67 -7.52 9.52 23.70
CA SER A 67 -8.84 10.14 23.75
C SER A 67 -9.82 9.46 22.80
N GLY A 68 -11.05 9.33 23.26
CA GLY A 68 -12.13 8.71 22.51
C GLY A 68 -13.47 9.35 22.77
N TRP A 69 -14.43 9.00 21.96
CA TRP A 69 -15.80 9.43 22.05
C TRP A 69 -16.63 8.54 22.97
N GLN A 70 -17.66 9.07 23.58
CA GLN A 70 -18.58 8.29 24.42
C GLN A 70 -19.50 7.45 23.55
N GLY A 71 -19.48 6.12 23.71
CA GLY A 71 -20.37 5.18 23.05
C GLY A 71 -21.26 4.42 24.02
N LEU A 72 -22.40 3.97 23.52
CA LEU A 72 -23.27 3.00 24.17
C LEU A 72 -23.14 1.69 23.41
N TYR A 73 -23.00 0.57 24.12
CA TYR A 73 -22.78 -0.72 23.44
C TYR A 73 -23.49 -1.90 24.10
N SER A 74 -23.75 -2.93 23.29
CA SER A 74 -24.26 -4.23 23.72
C SER A 74 -23.54 -5.35 22.98
N TYR A 75 -23.24 -6.45 23.64
CA TYR A 75 -22.74 -7.67 23.01
C TYR A 75 -23.86 -8.61 22.52
N LEU A 76 -25.07 -8.39 22.99
CA LEU A 76 -26.24 -9.15 22.57
C LEU A 76 -27.02 -8.34 21.54
N PHE A 77 -27.66 -9.06 20.61
CA PHE A 77 -28.54 -8.41 19.64
C PHE A 77 -29.66 -7.65 20.36
N PRO A 78 -29.74 -6.32 20.16
CA PRO A 78 -30.64 -5.49 20.95
C PRO A 78 -32.11 -5.53 20.49
N GLY A 79 -32.40 -6.24 19.41
CA GLY A 79 -33.72 -6.27 18.80
C GLY A 79 -33.83 -5.38 17.56
N ARG A 80 -34.96 -5.43 16.87
CA ARG A 80 -35.19 -4.62 15.68
C ARG A 80 -35.28 -3.14 16.01
N GLY A 81 -34.74 -2.30 15.13
CA GLY A 81 -34.79 -0.85 15.25
C GLY A 81 -33.77 -0.26 16.20
N TRP A 82 -32.78 -1.07 16.65
CA TRP A 82 -31.71 -0.59 17.52
C TRP A 82 -30.83 0.51 16.87
N GLU A 83 -30.81 0.55 15.56
CA GLU A 83 -30.12 1.55 14.74
C GLU A 83 -30.88 2.88 14.61
N GLN A 84 -32.16 2.90 14.99
CA GLN A 84 -33.02 4.07 14.89
C GLN A 84 -32.70 5.11 15.96
N ARG A 85 -32.86 6.39 15.62
CA ARG A 85 -32.58 7.50 16.53
C ARG A 85 -33.42 7.43 17.81
N GLU A 86 -34.71 7.07 17.67
CA GLU A 86 -35.70 7.03 18.76
C GLU A 86 -35.58 5.78 19.66
N TYR A 87 -34.67 4.87 19.34
CA TYR A 87 -34.47 3.65 20.14
C TYR A 87 -33.97 3.99 21.55
N ASN A 88 -34.55 3.37 22.57
CA ASN A 88 -34.15 3.56 23.95
C ASN A 88 -32.91 2.70 24.30
N ASP A 89 -31.78 3.36 24.37
CA ASP A 89 -30.48 2.76 24.71
C ASP A 89 -30.00 3.06 26.15
N SER A 90 -30.89 3.57 26.98
CA SER A 90 -30.56 3.98 28.36
C SER A 90 -29.99 2.86 29.26
N LEU A 91 -30.27 1.59 28.91
CA LEU A 91 -29.78 0.41 29.63
C LEU A 91 -28.51 -0.19 29.00
N TRP A 92 -27.98 0.41 27.92
CA TRP A 92 -26.76 -0.10 27.30
C TRP A 92 -25.53 0.22 28.14
N ASN A 93 -24.47 -0.60 27.95
CA ASN A 93 -23.19 -0.33 28.58
C ASN A 93 -22.59 0.96 28.02
N LYS A 94 -21.83 1.68 28.84
CA LYS A 94 -21.09 2.87 28.44
C LYS A 94 -19.63 2.52 28.24
N GLY A 95 -19.04 2.99 27.14
CA GLY A 95 -17.63 2.80 26.84
C GLY A 95 -17.07 3.94 26.01
N LYS A 96 -15.77 4.03 25.96
CA LYS A 96 -15.07 4.96 25.06
C LYS A 96 -14.75 4.22 23.75
N GLY A 97 -15.20 4.76 22.60
CA GLY A 97 -14.67 4.36 21.28
C GLY A 97 -13.19 4.80 21.15
N ALA A 98 -12.32 4.03 20.52
CA ALA A 98 -12.58 2.78 19.82
C ALA A 98 -12.81 1.56 20.73
N PHE A 99 -13.48 0.58 20.14
CA PHE A 99 -13.70 -0.74 20.76
C PHE A 99 -12.82 -1.76 20.03
N GLY A 100 -12.19 -2.70 20.76
CA GLY A 100 -11.37 -3.71 20.11
C GLY A 100 -10.66 -4.65 21.07
N SER A 101 -9.86 -5.55 20.53
CA SER A 101 -9.04 -6.48 21.29
C SER A 101 -7.92 -5.76 22.02
N GLU A 102 -7.50 -6.28 23.18
CA GLU A 102 -6.45 -5.69 24.01
C GLU A 102 -5.09 -5.60 23.28
N ASN A 103 -4.79 -6.57 22.42
CA ASN A 103 -3.52 -6.68 21.71
C ASN A 103 -3.69 -6.58 20.17
N GLY A 104 -4.67 -5.80 19.71
CA GLY A 104 -4.90 -5.58 18.28
C GLY A 104 -3.88 -4.62 17.65
N LYS A 105 -3.91 -4.51 16.33
CA LYS A 105 -3.09 -3.56 15.56
C LYS A 105 -3.32 -2.12 16.00
N PHE A 106 -4.56 -1.76 16.32
CA PHE A 106 -4.95 -0.47 16.84
C PHE A 106 -5.29 -0.59 18.32
N GLN A 107 -4.86 0.36 19.12
CA GLN A 107 -5.18 0.39 20.53
C GLN A 107 -6.64 0.79 20.74
N ALA A 108 -7.40 -0.08 21.37
CA ALA A 108 -8.77 0.19 21.77
C ALA A 108 -8.81 0.87 23.14
N LEU A 109 -9.81 1.74 23.35
CA LEU A 109 -10.08 2.38 24.65
C LEU A 109 -11.09 1.59 25.47
N THR A 110 -11.91 0.77 24.82
CA THR A 110 -12.81 -0.20 25.46
C THR A 110 -12.53 -1.58 24.89
N VAL A 111 -12.17 -2.51 25.75
CA VAL A 111 -11.89 -3.90 25.35
C VAL A 111 -13.18 -4.59 24.92
N TRP A 112 -13.13 -5.17 23.71
CA TRP A 112 -14.19 -5.98 23.13
C TRP A 112 -13.70 -7.41 22.90
N GLY A 113 -14.14 -8.33 23.73
CA GLY A 113 -13.76 -9.75 23.67
C GLY A 113 -14.89 -10.70 23.22
N ALA A 114 -16.04 -10.18 22.81
CA ALA A 114 -17.18 -10.97 22.34
C ALA A 114 -17.17 -11.18 20.82
N LYS A 115 -17.99 -12.13 20.33
CA LYS A 115 -18.15 -12.36 18.89
C LYS A 115 -18.77 -11.17 18.16
N ASN A 116 -19.72 -10.48 18.81
CA ASN A 116 -20.45 -9.37 18.22
C ASN A 116 -20.42 -8.17 19.16
N ILE A 117 -20.48 -6.98 18.58
CA ILE A 117 -20.74 -5.74 19.30
C ILE A 117 -21.72 -4.87 18.52
N TYR A 118 -22.65 -4.26 19.23
CA TYR A 118 -23.58 -3.25 18.73
C TYR A 118 -23.26 -1.95 19.43
N VAL A 119 -22.96 -0.89 18.68
CA VAL A 119 -22.51 0.40 19.23
C VAL A 119 -23.41 1.51 18.72
N ARG A 120 -23.77 2.43 19.60
CA ARG A 120 -24.49 3.66 19.28
C ARG A 120 -23.66 4.85 19.73
N ARG A 121 -23.43 5.78 18.84
CA ARG A 121 -22.74 7.04 19.08
C ARG A 121 -23.69 8.18 18.83
N HIS A 122 -23.98 8.97 19.88
CA HIS A 122 -24.78 10.17 19.79
C HIS A 122 -23.90 11.34 19.33
N ILE A 123 -24.35 12.05 18.31
CA ILE A 123 -23.64 13.18 17.70
C ILE A 123 -24.56 14.39 17.68
N THR A 124 -24.18 15.45 18.39
CA THR A 124 -24.93 16.68 18.42
C THR A 124 -24.49 17.60 17.27
N ILE A 125 -25.40 17.88 16.35
CA ILE A 125 -25.20 18.86 15.26
C ILE A 125 -25.91 20.15 15.66
N ALA A 126 -25.13 21.21 15.92
CA ALA A 126 -25.68 22.48 16.36
C ALA A 126 -26.47 23.18 15.25
N ASN A 127 -25.99 23.15 14.03
CA ASN A 127 -26.64 23.74 12.88
C ASN A 127 -26.42 22.91 11.61
N LYS A 128 -27.45 22.17 11.19
CA LYS A 128 -27.41 21.36 9.97
C LYS A 128 -27.26 22.18 8.68
N ASP A 129 -27.61 23.47 8.70
CA ASP A 129 -27.46 24.30 7.52
C ASP A 129 -26.00 24.51 7.13
N THR A 130 -25.07 24.29 8.07
CA THR A 130 -23.63 24.27 7.77
C THR A 130 -23.21 23.10 6.88
N LEU A 131 -24.06 22.09 6.72
CA LEU A 131 -23.82 20.91 5.86
C LEU A 131 -24.35 21.10 4.43
N LYS A 132 -25.15 22.15 4.19
CA LYS A 132 -25.71 22.43 2.87
C LYS A 132 -24.58 22.64 1.85
N GLU A 133 -24.75 22.01 0.68
CA GLU A 133 -23.79 22.09 -0.43
C GLU A 133 -22.36 21.63 -0.09
N ARG A 134 -22.21 20.84 0.99
CA ARG A 134 -20.93 20.29 1.42
C ARG A 134 -21.03 18.76 1.45
N LYS A 135 -19.98 18.10 1.03
CA LYS A 135 -19.88 16.63 1.12
C LYS A 135 -19.64 16.23 2.56
N VAL A 136 -20.39 15.26 3.04
CA VAL A 136 -20.26 14.68 4.38
C VAL A 136 -19.72 13.28 4.26
N TYR A 137 -18.76 12.95 5.09
CA TYR A 137 -18.05 11.68 5.04
C TYR A 137 -18.12 10.95 6.37
N LEU A 138 -18.26 9.66 6.30
CA LEU A 138 -18.09 8.73 7.40
C LEU A 138 -16.73 8.07 7.24
N ARG A 139 -15.85 8.23 8.23
CA ARG A 139 -14.59 7.49 8.34
C ARG A 139 -14.73 6.39 9.36
N TYR A 140 -14.16 5.24 9.08
CA TYR A 140 -14.26 4.08 9.97
C TYR A 140 -13.02 3.20 9.88
N ILE A 141 -12.78 2.47 10.99
CA ILE A 141 -11.74 1.46 11.10
C ILE A 141 -12.41 0.21 11.65
N TYR A 142 -12.14 -0.93 11.07
CA TYR A 142 -12.71 -2.19 11.52
C TYR A 142 -11.78 -3.38 11.29
N ASP A 143 -12.05 -4.45 12.03
CA ASP A 143 -11.43 -5.76 11.97
C ASP A 143 -12.50 -6.76 12.38
N ASP A 144 -12.82 -7.60 11.68
CA ASP A 144 -13.27 -8.45 10.62
C ASP A 144 -14.48 -7.89 9.85
N GLN A 145 -15.58 -7.55 10.57
CA GLN A 145 -16.87 -7.16 9.98
C GLN A 145 -17.39 -5.85 10.55
N ILE A 146 -17.98 -5.05 9.69
CA ILE A 146 -18.67 -3.81 10.06
C ILE A 146 -19.98 -3.65 9.31
N LYS A 147 -21.00 -3.09 9.98
CA LYS A 147 -22.18 -2.48 9.35
C LYS A 147 -22.43 -1.13 10.00
N LEU A 148 -22.71 -0.13 9.20
CA LEU A 148 -22.88 1.26 9.66
C LEU A 148 -24.24 1.83 9.26
N TYR A 149 -24.79 2.63 10.14
CA TYR A 149 -26.10 3.26 10.02
C TYR A 149 -26.04 4.72 10.46
N CYS A 150 -26.86 5.58 9.86
CA CYS A 150 -27.08 6.97 10.29
C CYS A 150 -28.58 7.20 10.52
N ASN A 151 -28.98 7.56 11.73
CA ASN A 151 -30.39 7.76 12.11
C ASN A 151 -31.33 6.63 11.65
N GLY A 152 -30.83 5.39 11.63
CA GLY A 152 -31.55 4.21 11.21
C GLY A 152 -31.39 3.81 9.75
N GLU A 153 -30.85 4.68 8.91
CA GLU A 153 -30.57 4.36 7.52
C GLU A 153 -29.28 3.52 7.42
N TYR A 154 -29.37 2.39 6.71
CA TYR A 154 -28.22 1.54 6.43
C TYR A 154 -27.30 2.21 5.39
N LEU A 155 -26.02 2.32 5.70
CA LEU A 155 -25.04 2.95 4.85
C LEU A 155 -24.17 1.94 4.11
N LEU A 156 -23.56 1.02 4.84
CA LEU A 156 -22.64 0.01 4.28
C LEU A 156 -22.44 -1.18 5.21
N GLY A 157 -21.93 -2.27 4.62
CA GLY A 157 -21.38 -3.42 5.35
C GLY A 157 -20.17 -3.95 4.61
N GLU A 158 -19.11 -4.23 5.36
CA GLU A 158 -17.84 -4.72 4.84
C GLU A 158 -17.31 -5.86 5.71
N GLU A 159 -16.51 -6.74 5.09
CA GLU A 159 -15.85 -7.87 5.74
C GLU A 159 -14.40 -7.95 5.27
N THR A 160 -13.50 -8.32 6.18
CA THR A 160 -12.08 -8.49 5.91
C THR A 160 -11.44 -9.43 6.93
N PHE A 161 -10.24 -9.93 6.63
CA PHE A 161 -9.43 -10.70 7.57
C PHE A 161 -8.28 -9.87 8.18
N LEU A 162 -8.17 -8.60 7.83
CA LEU A 162 -7.13 -7.70 8.31
C LEU A 162 -7.74 -6.34 8.65
N PRO A 163 -7.24 -5.64 9.68
CA PRO A 163 -7.70 -4.31 10.02
C PRO A 163 -7.69 -3.35 8.82
N GLN A 164 -8.83 -2.74 8.54
CA GLN A 164 -9.03 -1.82 7.42
C GLN A 164 -9.52 -0.46 7.87
N THR A 165 -9.17 0.56 7.11
CA THR A 165 -9.74 1.90 7.22
C THR A 165 -10.66 2.17 6.04
N GLY A 166 -11.81 2.80 6.28
CA GLY A 166 -12.79 3.15 5.27
C GLY A 166 -13.18 4.62 5.30
N CYS A 167 -13.66 5.11 4.15
CA CYS A 167 -14.33 6.39 4.05
C CYS A 167 -15.51 6.26 3.09
N TYR A 168 -16.67 6.62 3.59
CA TYR A 168 -17.92 6.57 2.85
C TYR A 168 -18.50 7.98 2.75
N ARG A 169 -18.77 8.45 1.53
CA ARG A 169 -19.49 9.70 1.32
C ARG A 169 -20.98 9.44 1.55
N LEU A 170 -21.59 10.17 2.49
CA LEU A 170 -23.03 10.13 2.67
C LEU A 170 -23.74 10.63 1.42
N THR A 171 -24.86 10.01 1.08
CA THR A 171 -25.73 10.50 0.00
C THR A 171 -26.42 11.80 0.42
N ASP A 172 -26.88 12.58 -0.53
CA ASP A 172 -27.58 13.83 -0.23
C ASP A 172 -28.89 13.55 0.53
N GLU A 173 -29.52 12.40 0.28
CA GLU A 173 -30.69 11.92 1.01
C GLU A 173 -30.36 11.64 2.49
N THR A 174 -29.25 10.95 2.75
CA THR A 174 -28.80 10.69 4.14
C THR A 174 -28.44 11.98 4.86
N VAL A 175 -27.74 12.88 4.20
CA VAL A 175 -27.41 14.22 4.77
C VAL A 175 -28.66 15.01 5.10
N ALA A 176 -29.71 14.93 4.27
CA ALA A 176 -30.99 15.60 4.51
C ALA A 176 -31.72 15.08 5.76
N GLN A 177 -31.46 13.84 6.19
CA GLN A 177 -32.03 13.24 7.41
C GLN A 177 -31.31 13.69 8.69
N ILE A 178 -30.12 14.29 8.59
CA ILE A 178 -29.43 14.88 9.73
C ILE A 178 -30.24 16.06 10.27
N ILE A 179 -30.42 16.09 11.57
CA ILE A 179 -31.21 17.13 12.24
C ILE A 179 -30.35 18.03 13.13
N ASN A 180 -30.87 19.18 13.47
CA ASN A 180 -30.32 19.98 14.57
C ASN A 180 -30.55 19.22 15.88
N GLY A 181 -29.53 19.12 16.72
CA GLY A 181 -29.55 18.37 17.96
C GLY A 181 -28.95 16.98 17.81
N ASP A 182 -29.53 15.99 18.47
CA ASP A 182 -28.99 14.65 18.61
C ASP A 182 -29.27 13.77 17.37
N ASN A 183 -28.19 13.25 16.80
CA ASN A 183 -28.19 12.27 15.72
C ASN A 183 -27.49 11.01 16.20
N VAL A 184 -27.84 9.85 15.66
CA VAL A 184 -27.25 8.58 16.03
C VAL A 184 -26.53 7.95 14.86
N MET A 185 -25.23 7.73 15.05
CA MET A 185 -24.45 6.81 14.23
C MET A 185 -24.43 5.46 14.95
N ALA A 186 -24.91 4.42 14.29
CA ALA A 186 -24.93 3.08 14.84
C ALA A 186 -24.02 2.14 14.06
N ALA A 187 -23.35 1.23 14.76
CA ALA A 187 -22.42 0.28 14.17
C ALA A 187 -22.60 -1.13 14.73
N TYR A 188 -22.58 -2.11 13.86
CA TYR A 188 -22.36 -3.51 14.21
C TYR A 188 -20.93 -3.88 13.88
N GLY A 189 -20.24 -4.52 14.81
CA GLY A 189 -18.95 -5.18 14.61
C GLY A 189 -19.05 -6.68 14.82
N GLY A 190 -18.42 -7.46 13.97
CA GLY A 190 -18.31 -8.91 14.10
C GLY A 190 -16.85 -9.33 14.14
N ASN A 191 -16.50 -10.22 15.10
CA ASN A 191 -15.20 -10.88 15.17
C ASN A 191 -15.36 -12.34 14.77
N THR A 192 -14.73 -12.73 13.67
CA THR A 192 -14.76 -14.11 13.16
C THR A 192 -13.56 -14.90 13.63
N GLU A 193 -12.37 -14.32 13.59
CA GLU A 193 -11.11 -14.91 14.08
C GLU A 193 -10.12 -13.80 14.47
N GLY A 194 -9.30 -14.06 15.50
CA GLY A 194 -8.17 -13.20 15.86
C GLY A 194 -8.54 -11.95 16.64
N THR A 195 -8.03 -10.82 16.21
CA THR A 195 -8.27 -9.51 16.84
C THR A 195 -9.51 -8.85 16.25
N ALA A 196 -10.11 -7.96 17.03
CA ALA A 196 -11.28 -7.18 16.63
C ALA A 196 -11.01 -5.69 16.81
N PHE A 197 -11.58 -4.85 15.95
CA PHE A 197 -11.54 -3.41 16.11
C PHE A 197 -12.74 -2.72 15.49
N LEU A 198 -13.21 -1.64 16.12
CA LEU A 198 -14.32 -0.82 15.63
C LEU A 198 -14.17 0.63 16.09
N ASP A 199 -14.04 1.52 15.13
CA ASP A 199 -14.08 2.97 15.33
C ASP A 199 -14.76 3.65 14.14
N PHE A 200 -15.49 4.74 14.36
CA PHE A 200 -16.14 5.49 13.30
C PHE A 200 -16.38 6.95 13.69
N GLY A 201 -16.29 7.84 12.71
CA GLY A 201 -16.43 9.27 12.89
C GLY A 201 -17.08 9.97 11.70
N LEU A 202 -17.63 11.17 11.93
CA LEU A 202 -18.33 11.98 10.94
C LEU A 202 -17.52 13.24 10.62
N TYR A 203 -17.40 13.53 9.34
CA TYR A 203 -16.59 14.62 8.80
C TYR A 203 -17.36 15.38 7.72
N VAL A 204 -17.02 16.63 7.55
CA VAL A 204 -17.59 17.49 6.51
C VAL A 204 -16.50 18.11 5.66
N GLU A 205 -16.77 18.25 4.36
CA GLU A 205 -15.87 18.90 3.41
C GLU A 205 -15.44 20.27 3.92
N ASN A 206 -14.12 20.48 3.94
CA ASN A 206 -13.52 21.79 4.21
C ASN A 206 -13.13 22.44 2.88
N LYS A 207 -13.70 23.58 2.56
CA LYS A 207 -13.49 24.27 1.29
C LYS A 207 -12.22 25.16 1.26
N THR A 208 -11.23 24.90 2.13
CA THR A 208 -9.99 25.70 2.22
C THR A 208 -9.30 25.87 0.86
N TYR A 209 -9.36 24.86 -0.01
CA TYR A 209 -8.73 24.89 -1.33
C TYR A 209 -9.72 25.01 -2.49
N ALA A 210 -11.01 25.27 -2.23
CA ALA A 210 -12.04 25.30 -3.27
C ALA A 210 -11.81 26.45 -4.29
N ASP A 211 -11.29 27.58 -3.83
CA ASP A 211 -11.02 28.76 -4.66
C ASP A 211 -9.58 28.81 -5.20
N VAL A 212 -8.76 27.81 -4.88
CA VAL A 212 -7.40 27.73 -5.39
C VAL A 212 -7.42 27.25 -6.83
N LYS A 213 -6.84 28.03 -7.73
CA LYS A 213 -6.79 27.68 -9.15
C LYS A 213 -6.00 26.38 -9.35
N PRO A 214 -6.46 25.45 -10.19
CA PRO A 214 -5.63 24.33 -10.60
C PRO A 214 -4.41 24.84 -11.39
N ALA A 215 -3.23 24.28 -11.12
CA ALA A 215 -2.06 24.45 -11.97
C ALA A 215 -2.29 23.76 -13.33
N ILE A 216 -1.65 24.24 -14.36
CA ILE A 216 -1.75 23.65 -15.69
C ILE A 216 -0.69 22.57 -15.82
N LEU A 217 -1.10 21.33 -16.04
CA LEU A 217 -0.18 20.23 -16.33
C LEU A 217 0.34 20.36 -17.77
N LYS A 218 1.63 20.63 -17.93
CA LYS A 218 2.31 20.73 -19.23
C LYS A 218 2.83 19.39 -19.71
N GLN A 219 3.40 18.60 -18.80
CA GLN A 219 4.04 17.33 -19.14
C GLN A 219 3.94 16.33 -17.99
N MET A 220 3.82 15.06 -18.34
CA MET A 220 3.96 13.93 -17.44
C MET A 220 4.79 12.84 -18.13
N ASN A 221 5.75 12.28 -17.40
CA ASN A 221 6.55 11.15 -17.87
C ASN A 221 6.70 10.12 -16.74
N MET A 222 6.26 8.90 -16.97
CA MET A 222 6.32 7.79 -16.03
C MET A 222 7.46 6.84 -16.39
N GLN A 223 8.37 6.63 -15.45
CA GLN A 223 9.51 5.72 -15.58
C GLN A 223 9.49 4.62 -14.51
N ALA A 224 10.52 3.79 -14.44
CA ALA A 224 10.54 2.66 -13.50
C ALA A 224 10.64 3.10 -12.03
N THR A 225 11.48 4.09 -11.71
CA THR A 225 11.69 4.57 -10.34
C THR A 225 11.12 5.95 -10.09
N GLN A 226 10.67 6.66 -11.11
CA GLN A 226 10.21 8.04 -11.01
C GLN A 226 8.98 8.32 -11.85
N THR A 227 8.22 9.37 -11.46
CA THR A 227 7.25 10.04 -12.30
C THR A 227 7.53 11.52 -12.27
N HIS A 228 7.75 12.10 -13.45
CA HIS A 228 8.06 13.49 -13.65
C HIS A 228 6.81 14.26 -14.09
N TYR A 229 6.58 15.40 -13.47
CA TYR A 229 5.51 16.32 -13.81
C TYR A 229 6.07 17.72 -14.01
N VAL A 230 5.52 18.43 -14.99
CA VAL A 230 5.79 19.85 -15.22
C VAL A 230 4.48 20.60 -15.17
N PHE A 231 4.37 21.53 -14.23
CA PHE A 231 3.19 22.37 -14.03
C PHE A 231 3.52 23.83 -14.31
N GLN A 232 2.53 24.55 -14.85
CA GLN A 232 2.53 26.00 -14.95
C GLN A 232 1.71 26.60 -13.80
N CYS A 233 2.32 27.46 -13.01
CA CYS A 233 1.72 28.17 -11.88
C CYS A 233 1.94 29.70 -12.05
N GLY A 234 1.10 30.36 -12.85
CA GLY A 234 1.33 31.74 -13.25
C GLY A 234 2.58 31.85 -14.11
N ASP A 235 3.51 32.74 -13.75
CA ASP A 235 4.78 32.96 -14.48
C ASP A 235 5.92 32.06 -13.97
N VAL A 236 5.60 31.03 -13.16
CA VAL A 236 6.55 30.07 -12.61
C VAL A 236 6.22 28.68 -13.12
N GLU A 237 7.24 27.98 -13.62
CA GLU A 237 7.21 26.57 -13.92
C GLU A 237 7.61 25.77 -12.67
N LEU A 238 6.83 24.73 -12.34
CA LEU A 238 7.06 23.82 -11.23
C LEU A 238 7.31 22.42 -11.75
N LEU A 239 8.49 21.88 -11.49
CA LEU A 239 8.84 20.49 -11.75
C LEU A 239 8.61 19.70 -10.46
N ILE A 240 7.92 18.58 -10.58
CA ILE A 240 7.67 17.65 -9.47
C ILE A 240 8.10 16.26 -9.90
N ASP A 241 8.98 15.65 -9.11
CA ASP A 241 9.39 14.27 -9.31
C ASP A 241 9.02 13.43 -8.10
N PHE A 242 8.20 12.41 -8.33
CA PHE A 242 7.98 11.36 -7.35
C PHE A 242 9.06 10.31 -7.54
N VAL A 243 9.87 10.09 -6.52
CA VAL A 243 11.04 9.19 -6.58
C VAL A 243 10.90 8.08 -5.55
N SER A 244 10.97 6.84 -6.03
CA SER A 244 11.14 5.66 -5.22
C SER A 244 12.51 5.06 -5.57
N PRO A 245 13.54 5.21 -4.73
CA PRO A 245 14.91 4.83 -5.07
C PRO A 245 15.13 3.31 -5.03
N SER A 246 14.26 2.58 -5.75
CA SER A 246 14.33 1.12 -5.90
C SER A 246 15.40 0.74 -6.94
N LEU A 247 16.65 0.96 -6.58
CA LEU A 247 17.80 0.67 -7.44
C LEU A 247 18.05 -0.83 -7.48
N SER A 248 17.95 -1.43 -8.66
CA SER A 248 17.97 -2.89 -8.84
C SER A 248 19.28 -3.56 -8.43
N GLU A 249 20.40 -2.86 -8.58
CA GLU A 249 21.72 -3.39 -8.26
C GLU A 249 22.10 -3.22 -6.77
N LYS A 250 21.28 -2.51 -6.00
CA LYS A 250 21.55 -2.21 -4.59
C LYS A 250 20.53 -2.90 -3.68
N TRP A 251 20.85 -4.11 -3.23
CA TRP A 251 19.99 -4.87 -2.31
C TRP A 251 19.59 -4.10 -1.05
N ASP A 252 20.48 -3.30 -0.49
CA ASP A 252 20.22 -2.50 0.68
C ASP A 252 19.19 -1.39 0.46
N MET A 253 18.95 -1.02 -0.79
CA MET A 253 17.94 -0.03 -1.16
C MET A 253 16.65 -0.65 -1.75
N THR A 254 16.68 -1.92 -2.13
CA THR A 254 15.54 -2.58 -2.79
C THR A 254 14.28 -2.62 -1.93
N GLY A 255 14.42 -2.65 -0.62
CA GLY A 255 13.30 -2.67 0.32
C GLY A 255 13.21 -1.40 1.16
N TRP A 256 13.74 -0.28 0.71
CA TRP A 256 13.70 0.96 1.49
C TRP A 256 12.27 1.45 1.72
N PRO A 257 11.91 1.71 2.99
CA PRO A 257 10.61 2.24 3.35
C PRO A 257 10.55 3.77 3.20
N VAL A 258 11.40 4.34 2.36
CA VAL A 258 11.55 5.80 2.14
C VAL A 258 11.50 6.11 0.65
N GLY A 259 10.57 6.98 0.29
CA GLY A 259 10.52 7.66 -1.00
C GLY A 259 10.54 9.16 -0.80
N PHE A 260 10.63 9.91 -1.88
CA PHE A 260 10.59 11.36 -1.78
C PHE A 260 9.93 12.02 -2.99
N LEU A 261 9.44 13.21 -2.76
CA LEU A 261 8.92 14.12 -3.75
C LEU A 261 9.88 15.29 -3.84
N SER A 262 10.63 15.39 -4.92
CA SER A 262 11.46 16.55 -5.20
C SER A 262 10.68 17.60 -5.96
N TYR A 263 10.96 18.84 -5.71
CA TYR A 263 10.37 19.97 -6.42
C TYR A 263 11.43 20.98 -6.80
N GLN A 264 11.21 21.60 -7.92
CA GLN A 264 12.08 22.63 -8.49
C GLN A 264 11.21 23.69 -9.16
N ILE A 265 11.55 24.95 -8.95
CA ILE A 265 10.86 26.06 -9.56
C ILE A 265 11.80 26.87 -10.46
N GLN A 266 11.23 27.46 -11.49
CA GLN A 266 11.92 28.36 -12.40
C GLN A 266 10.96 29.44 -12.88
N ALA A 267 11.40 30.72 -12.86
CA ALA A 267 10.64 31.81 -13.45
C ALA A 267 10.75 31.78 -14.97
N GLU A 268 9.60 31.85 -15.66
CA GLU A 268 9.58 31.90 -17.14
C GLU A 268 9.86 33.31 -17.69
N ASP A 269 9.58 34.34 -16.90
CA ASP A 269 9.75 35.73 -17.25
C ASP A 269 11.09 36.36 -16.80
N GLU A 270 12.00 35.52 -16.25
CA GLU A 270 13.32 35.90 -15.72
C GLU A 270 13.25 36.93 -14.56
N LYS A 271 12.07 37.13 -13.95
CA LYS A 271 11.90 38.01 -12.80
C LYS A 271 11.99 37.25 -11.48
N GLU A 272 12.19 38.00 -10.42
CA GLU A 272 12.10 37.47 -9.06
C GLU A 272 10.63 37.35 -8.65
N HIS A 273 10.22 36.16 -8.17
CA HIS A 273 8.90 35.88 -7.63
C HIS A 273 9.02 35.38 -6.20
N THR A 274 8.11 35.81 -5.35
CA THR A 274 7.95 35.22 -4.02
C THR A 274 7.16 33.94 -4.14
N VAL A 275 7.79 32.80 -3.81
CA VAL A 275 7.19 31.48 -3.97
C VAL A 275 7.17 30.75 -2.65
N GLU A 276 6.06 30.09 -2.35
CA GLU A 276 5.92 29.15 -1.23
C GLU A 276 5.25 27.86 -1.74
N ILE A 277 5.91 26.72 -1.54
CA ILE A 277 5.32 25.42 -1.77
C ILE A 277 4.74 24.87 -0.48
N LEU A 278 3.55 24.27 -0.57
CA LEU A 278 2.81 23.74 0.56
C LEU A 278 2.30 22.33 0.24
N PHE A 279 2.49 21.41 1.20
CA PHE A 279 1.92 20.08 1.18
C PHE A 279 1.03 19.89 2.40
N ASP A 280 -0.23 19.56 2.14
CA ASP A 280 -1.25 19.24 3.15
C ASP A 280 -1.59 17.77 3.05
N VAL A 281 -1.23 16.99 4.07
CA VAL A 281 -1.41 15.54 4.12
C VAL A 281 -2.45 15.18 5.17
N ASP A 282 -3.50 14.47 4.78
CA ASP A 282 -4.50 13.92 5.69
C ASP A 282 -3.97 12.64 6.35
N MET A 283 -3.31 12.78 7.50
CA MET A 283 -2.72 11.66 8.23
C MET A 283 -3.79 10.74 8.81
N GLU A 284 -4.94 11.27 9.19
CA GLU A 284 -6.04 10.46 9.72
C GLU A 284 -6.63 9.54 8.66
N TRP A 285 -6.77 10.02 7.42
CA TRP A 285 -7.20 9.20 6.29
C TRP A 285 -6.26 8.02 6.03
N VAL A 286 -4.95 8.28 6.13
CA VAL A 286 -3.91 7.27 5.89
C VAL A 286 -3.93 6.18 6.96
N LEU A 287 -4.01 6.57 8.22
CA LEU A 287 -3.69 5.73 9.38
C LEU A 287 -4.88 5.46 10.29
N GLY A 288 -5.99 6.20 10.11
CA GLY A 288 -7.13 6.16 11.02
C GLY A 288 -6.87 6.82 12.39
N ARG A 289 -5.78 7.59 12.53
CA ARG A 289 -5.40 8.27 13.77
C ARG A 289 -4.95 9.69 13.47
N SER A 290 -5.34 10.63 14.31
CA SER A 290 -5.11 12.06 14.12
C SER A 290 -3.94 12.62 14.91
N LYS A 291 -3.39 11.89 15.89
CA LYS A 291 -2.27 12.38 16.69
C LYS A 291 -1.02 12.50 15.83
N VAL A 292 -0.46 13.69 15.82
CA VAL A 292 0.77 14.01 15.10
C VAL A 292 1.83 14.50 16.07
N ASP A 293 2.99 13.86 16.05
CA ASP A 293 4.19 14.34 16.72
C ASP A 293 5.07 15.08 15.71
N SER A 294 5.73 16.15 16.14
CA SER A 294 6.68 16.88 15.29
C SER A 294 7.92 17.28 16.07
N TRP A 295 9.07 17.26 15.40
CA TRP A 295 10.36 17.65 15.97
C TRP A 295 11.33 18.06 14.87
N CYS A 296 12.46 18.64 15.27
CA CYS A 296 13.59 18.85 14.36
C CYS A 296 14.76 17.97 14.81
N GLU A 297 15.40 17.31 13.86
CA GLU A 297 16.59 16.51 14.08
C GLU A 297 17.58 16.75 12.94
N GLN A 298 18.80 17.15 13.29
CA GLN A 298 19.78 17.65 12.34
C GLN A 298 19.18 18.79 11.48
N ASN A 299 19.22 18.68 10.15
CA ASN A 299 18.67 19.66 9.23
C ASN A 299 17.24 19.37 8.79
N TRP A 300 16.55 18.41 9.44
CA TRP A 300 15.26 17.93 9.02
C TRP A 300 14.16 18.25 10.04
N ARG A 301 13.02 18.71 9.55
CA ARG A 301 11.79 18.87 10.31
C ARG A 301 10.90 17.68 10.02
N PHE A 302 10.59 16.90 11.04
CA PHE A 302 9.76 15.71 10.98
C PHE A 302 8.33 15.98 11.44
N ALA A 303 7.41 15.26 10.82
CA ALA A 303 6.06 15.03 11.30
C ALA A 303 5.79 13.52 11.25
N LYS A 304 5.22 12.97 12.32
CA LYS A 304 4.93 11.54 12.45
C LYS A 304 3.53 11.35 12.96
N SER A 305 2.82 10.40 12.37
CA SER A 305 1.61 9.82 12.94
C SER A 305 1.67 8.30 12.76
N ASP A 306 1.60 7.56 13.86
CA ASP A 306 1.76 6.10 13.88
C ASP A 306 2.99 5.64 13.07
N SER A 307 2.77 4.98 11.95
CA SER A 307 3.81 4.39 11.08
C SER A 307 4.29 5.31 9.96
N LEU A 308 3.62 6.44 9.72
CA LEU A 308 3.94 7.37 8.64
C LEU A 308 4.79 8.54 9.12
N TYR A 309 5.88 8.77 8.43
CA TYR A 309 6.82 9.86 8.66
C TYR A 309 6.86 10.76 7.43
N LEU A 310 6.81 12.06 7.67
CA LEU A 310 7.09 13.09 6.68
C LEU A 310 8.28 13.92 7.15
N ALA A 311 9.14 14.34 6.26
CA ALA A 311 10.23 15.26 6.61
C ALA A 311 10.53 16.23 5.48
N MET A 312 10.88 17.45 5.86
CA MET A 312 11.30 18.53 4.98
C MET A 312 12.53 19.20 5.60
N GLU A 313 13.39 19.82 4.79
CA GLU A 313 14.53 20.58 5.31
C GLU A 313 14.04 21.62 6.33
N ALA A 314 14.68 21.68 7.49
CA ALA A 314 14.22 22.55 8.60
C ALA A 314 14.37 24.04 8.28
N ASN A 315 15.36 24.38 7.44
CA ASN A 315 15.61 25.77 7.06
C ASN A 315 14.47 26.27 6.14
N GLU A 316 13.91 27.46 6.50
CA GLU A 316 12.81 28.10 5.77
C GLU A 316 11.50 27.29 5.65
N SER A 317 11.41 26.15 6.34
CA SER A 317 10.21 25.34 6.39
C SER A 317 9.35 25.65 7.60
N THR A 318 8.04 25.53 7.44
CA THR A 318 7.06 25.64 8.51
C THR A 318 6.25 24.37 8.66
N PHE A 319 5.68 24.18 9.84
CA PHE A 319 4.84 23.04 10.17
C PHE A 319 3.59 23.54 10.92
N SER A 320 2.44 22.97 10.57
CA SER A 320 1.23 23.05 11.37
C SER A 320 0.45 21.74 11.31
N SER A 321 -0.38 21.49 12.32
CA SER A 321 -1.26 20.34 12.38
C SER A 321 -2.63 20.76 12.87
N GLU A 322 -3.67 20.38 12.13
CA GLU A 322 -5.07 20.69 12.45
C GLU A 322 -5.99 19.60 11.88
N ASP A 323 -6.96 19.14 12.66
CA ASP A 323 -7.99 18.15 12.24
C ASP A 323 -7.39 16.87 11.60
N GLY A 324 -6.25 16.36 12.12
CA GLY A 324 -5.57 15.21 11.56
C GLY A 324 -4.77 15.47 10.27
N HIS A 325 -4.74 16.71 9.81
CA HIS A 325 -3.90 17.15 8.71
C HIS A 325 -2.54 17.63 9.19
N VAL A 326 -1.51 17.35 8.41
CA VAL A 326 -0.16 17.91 8.53
C VAL A 326 0.08 18.82 7.35
N ILE A 327 0.44 20.05 7.62
CA ILE A 327 0.80 21.05 6.61
C ILE A 327 2.27 21.36 6.76
N LEU A 328 3.04 21.07 5.73
CA LEU A 328 4.44 21.42 5.60
C LEU A 328 4.60 22.43 4.47
N SER A 329 5.32 23.52 4.69
CA SER A 329 5.59 24.50 3.63
C SER A 329 7.04 24.97 3.65
N GLN A 330 7.51 25.41 2.49
CA GLN A 330 8.84 25.98 2.32
C GLN A 330 8.77 27.20 1.39
N LYS A 331 9.52 28.26 1.76
CA LYS A 331 9.74 29.43 0.90
C LYS A 331 10.86 29.14 -0.07
N LEU A 332 10.67 29.59 -1.32
CA LEU A 332 11.58 29.39 -2.43
C LEU A 332 11.78 30.71 -3.16
N SER A 333 12.90 30.85 -3.87
CA SER A 333 13.22 31.99 -4.74
C SER A 333 13.21 31.56 -6.20
N ALA A 334 12.38 32.17 -7.01
CA ALA A 334 12.25 31.83 -8.43
C ALA A 334 13.18 32.60 -9.38
N LYS A 335 13.96 33.56 -8.88
CA LYS A 335 14.92 34.30 -9.74
C LYS A 335 16.00 33.41 -10.32
N ASN A 336 16.49 32.50 -9.47
CA ASN A 336 17.36 31.39 -9.86
C ASN A 336 16.58 30.10 -9.61
N GLU A 337 16.97 29.07 -10.28
CA GLU A 337 16.48 27.73 -10.01
C GLU A 337 16.61 27.41 -8.52
N ASP A 338 15.48 27.18 -7.85
CA ASP A 338 15.45 26.76 -6.45
C ASP A 338 14.68 25.46 -6.31
N LYS A 339 15.10 24.62 -5.37
CA LYS A 339 14.63 23.25 -5.24
C LYS A 339 14.59 22.76 -3.81
N GLY A 340 13.80 21.75 -3.58
CA GLY A 340 13.71 21.09 -2.28
C GLY A 340 13.12 19.69 -2.39
N VAL A 341 12.86 19.09 -1.24
CA VAL A 341 12.39 17.71 -1.15
C VAL A 341 11.45 17.51 0.04
N LEU A 342 10.39 16.72 -0.18
CA LEU A 342 9.56 16.14 0.85
C LEU A 342 9.87 14.65 0.95
N LEU A 343 10.40 14.20 2.08
CA LEU A 343 10.67 12.79 2.37
C LEU A 343 9.40 12.15 2.94
N ILE A 344 9.14 10.92 2.52
CA ILE A 344 8.01 10.11 2.99
C ILE A 344 8.57 8.77 3.44
N GLY A 345 8.34 8.42 4.70
CA GLY A 345 8.76 7.14 5.29
C GLY A 345 7.56 6.40 5.88
N TYR A 346 7.57 5.08 5.78
CA TYR A 346 6.53 4.24 6.36
C TYR A 346 7.14 3.01 7.03
N GLU A 347 6.86 2.83 8.33
CA GLU A 347 7.30 1.69 9.11
C GLU A 347 6.13 0.78 9.45
N GLU A 348 6.13 -0.44 8.92
CA GLU A 348 5.12 -1.43 9.26
C GLU A 348 5.33 -1.93 10.69
N GLY A 349 4.27 -1.86 11.50
CA GLY A 349 4.32 -2.28 12.91
C GLY A 349 4.35 -3.80 13.11
N GLN A 350 3.94 -4.58 12.11
CA GLN A 350 3.91 -6.05 12.19
C GLN A 350 5.09 -6.67 11.46
N THR A 351 5.78 -7.60 12.11
CA THR A 351 6.80 -8.43 11.48
C THR A 351 6.18 -9.70 10.92
N LEU A 352 6.72 -10.19 9.81
CA LEU A 352 6.32 -11.48 9.24
C LEU A 352 6.83 -12.61 10.14
N GLN A 353 5.96 -13.59 10.40
CA GLN A 353 6.25 -14.73 11.30
C GLN A 353 6.35 -16.03 10.50
N TYR A 354 7.42 -16.80 10.73
CA TYR A 354 7.61 -18.14 10.17
C TYR A 354 8.26 -19.07 11.19
N GLY A 355 7.62 -20.24 11.43
CA GLY A 355 8.18 -21.24 12.35
C GLY A 355 8.42 -20.74 13.79
N GLY A 356 7.71 -19.72 14.24
CA GLY A 356 7.90 -19.06 15.55
C GLY A 356 9.00 -17.97 15.54
N GLU A 357 9.62 -17.72 14.40
CA GLU A 357 10.60 -16.66 14.23
C GLU A 357 10.03 -15.44 13.52
N SER A 358 10.57 -14.26 13.84
CA SER A 358 10.24 -13.01 13.15
C SER A 358 11.21 -12.78 12.00
N LEU A 359 10.67 -12.58 10.79
CA LEU A 359 11.43 -12.19 9.61
C LEU A 359 11.40 -10.67 9.48
N PHE A 360 12.57 -10.04 9.54
CA PHE A 360 12.68 -8.58 9.55
C PHE A 360 12.77 -8.02 8.11
N PRO A 361 12.23 -6.82 7.85
CA PRO A 361 12.45 -6.13 6.59
C PRO A 361 13.94 -6.03 6.26
N LEU A 362 14.29 -6.16 4.98
CA LEU A 362 15.68 -6.16 4.51
C LEU A 362 16.47 -4.92 4.95
N TRP A 363 15.82 -3.77 5.04
CA TRP A 363 16.46 -2.53 5.48
C TRP A 363 16.86 -2.54 6.97
N LYS A 364 16.25 -3.40 7.80
CA LYS A 364 16.60 -3.61 9.22
C LYS A 364 17.70 -4.67 9.38
N LYS A 365 18.77 -4.60 8.60
CA LYS A 365 19.87 -5.61 8.58
C LYS A 365 20.38 -5.99 9.97
N ASN A 366 20.44 -5.03 10.89
CA ASN A 366 20.91 -5.24 12.26
C ASN A 366 19.77 -5.34 13.29
N ARG A 367 18.52 -5.51 12.84
CA ARG A 367 17.30 -5.59 13.69
C ARG A 367 17.02 -4.37 14.58
N THR A 368 17.85 -3.33 14.54
CA THR A 368 17.79 -2.14 15.41
C THR A 368 17.67 -0.80 14.67
N GLY A 369 17.74 -0.79 13.32
CA GLY A 369 17.66 0.45 12.53
C GLY A 369 16.32 1.16 12.70
N GLU A 370 16.35 2.47 12.88
CA GLU A 370 15.17 3.32 12.90
C GLU A 370 14.94 3.97 11.54
N ILE A 371 13.68 4.11 11.14
CA ILE A 371 13.33 4.69 9.84
C ILE A 371 13.78 6.14 9.70
N LYS A 372 13.78 6.92 10.80
CA LYS A 372 14.26 8.30 10.78
C LYS A 372 15.72 8.42 10.37
N GLU A 373 16.57 7.46 10.77
CA GLU A 373 17.99 7.43 10.38
C GLU A 373 18.15 7.22 8.88
N LEU A 374 17.32 6.32 8.29
CA LEU A 374 17.28 6.13 6.85
C LEU A 374 16.75 7.37 6.12
N MET A 375 15.73 8.04 6.68
CA MET A 375 15.19 9.26 6.09
C MET A 375 16.25 10.39 6.11
N ILE A 376 16.97 10.58 7.20
CA ILE A 376 18.05 11.57 7.28
C ILE A 376 19.16 11.23 6.27
N SER A 377 19.66 9.99 6.28
CA SER A 377 20.70 9.55 5.35
C SER A 377 20.27 9.69 3.88
N GLY A 378 19.02 9.29 3.56
CA GLY A 378 18.48 9.44 2.23
C GLY A 378 18.21 10.90 1.85
N GLY A 379 17.75 11.69 2.81
CA GLY A 379 17.49 13.12 2.65
C GLY A 379 18.77 13.91 2.38
N ASP A 380 19.83 13.66 3.12
CA ASP A 380 21.12 14.33 2.91
C ASP A 380 21.74 14.03 1.53
N ARG A 381 21.30 12.93 0.89
CA ARG A 381 21.76 12.47 -0.42
C ARG A 381 20.66 12.44 -1.50
N TRP A 382 19.53 13.11 -1.30
CA TRP A 382 18.39 12.95 -2.20
C TRP A 382 18.70 13.31 -3.66
N GLN A 383 19.57 14.28 -3.89
CA GLN A 383 19.99 14.69 -5.25
C GLN A 383 20.81 13.58 -5.91
N GLU A 384 21.78 13.01 -5.20
CA GLU A 384 22.57 11.86 -5.67
C GLU A 384 21.69 10.65 -5.99
N LEU A 385 20.76 10.33 -5.10
CA LEU A 385 19.80 9.24 -5.30
C LEU A 385 18.91 9.48 -6.52
N LYS A 386 18.47 10.72 -6.73
CA LYS A 386 17.71 11.09 -7.92
C LYS A 386 18.52 10.89 -9.19
N GLU A 387 19.78 11.32 -9.23
CA GLU A 387 20.68 11.12 -10.37
C GLU A 387 20.90 9.63 -10.67
N GLU A 388 21.06 8.80 -9.66
CA GLU A 388 21.16 7.35 -9.82
C GLU A 388 19.87 6.75 -10.39
N CYS A 389 18.71 7.20 -9.93
CA CYS A 389 17.40 6.82 -10.49
C CYS A 389 17.26 7.27 -11.95
N ASP A 390 17.61 8.51 -12.26
CA ASP A 390 17.61 9.04 -13.64
C ASP A 390 18.45 8.16 -14.57
N LYS A 391 19.65 7.79 -14.14
CA LYS A 391 20.55 6.93 -14.90
C LYS A 391 19.95 5.55 -15.15
N GLN A 392 19.41 4.91 -14.13
CA GLN A 392 18.75 3.60 -14.26
C GLN A 392 17.53 3.69 -15.19
N ASP A 393 16.67 4.67 -14.98
CA ASP A 393 15.45 4.86 -15.75
C ASP A 393 15.75 5.15 -17.24
N CYS A 394 16.76 5.98 -17.54
CA CYS A 394 17.21 6.23 -18.91
C CYS A 394 17.70 4.95 -19.59
N GLN A 395 18.53 4.16 -18.91
CA GLN A 395 19.04 2.89 -19.46
C GLN A 395 17.91 1.91 -19.73
N TRP A 396 16.99 1.75 -18.81
CA TRP A 396 15.87 0.82 -18.92
C TRP A 396 14.86 1.24 -19.97
N SER A 397 14.55 2.54 -20.03
CA SER A 397 13.66 3.09 -21.05
C SER A 397 14.23 2.89 -22.46
N ALA A 398 15.52 3.20 -22.65
CA ALA A 398 16.20 3.00 -23.95
C ALA A 398 16.20 1.53 -24.36
N ARG A 399 16.52 0.61 -23.45
CA ARG A 399 16.50 -0.84 -23.70
C ARG A 399 15.10 -1.33 -24.05
N ALA A 400 14.08 -0.92 -23.27
CA ALA A 400 12.71 -1.34 -23.52
C ALA A 400 12.20 -0.84 -24.88
N PHE A 401 12.54 0.39 -25.25
CA PHE A 401 12.21 0.95 -26.56
C PHE A 401 12.89 0.19 -27.69
N GLN A 402 14.16 -0.19 -27.55
CA GLN A 402 14.89 -1.00 -28.54
C GLN A 402 14.27 -2.39 -28.74
N VAL A 403 13.75 -3.01 -27.67
CA VAL A 403 13.16 -4.34 -27.74
C VAL A 403 11.80 -4.35 -28.42
N GLY A 404 10.92 -3.41 -28.14
CA GLY A 404 9.54 -3.45 -28.64
C GLY A 404 8.86 -2.08 -28.78
N GLY A 405 9.63 -1.01 -28.86
CA GLY A 405 9.11 0.34 -29.05
C GLY A 405 8.37 0.88 -27.82
N GLU A 406 7.60 1.92 -28.06
CA GLU A 406 6.86 2.65 -27.02
C GLU A 406 5.86 1.77 -26.27
N THR A 407 5.17 0.88 -26.98
CA THR A 407 4.17 -0.03 -26.38
C THR A 407 4.81 -0.97 -25.36
N PHE A 408 5.94 -1.56 -25.70
CA PHE A 408 6.66 -2.48 -24.82
C PHE A 408 7.25 -1.74 -23.60
N ALA A 409 7.86 -0.58 -23.82
CA ALA A 409 8.36 0.27 -22.73
C ALA A 409 7.23 0.69 -21.77
N GLY A 410 6.06 1.07 -22.33
CA GLY A 410 4.86 1.41 -21.56
C GLY A 410 4.26 0.27 -20.72
N GLN A 411 4.64 -0.98 -21.01
CA GLN A 411 4.23 -2.15 -20.22
C GLN A 411 5.30 -2.56 -19.20
N MET A 412 6.56 -2.61 -19.61
CA MET A 412 7.64 -3.15 -18.77
C MET A 412 8.04 -2.23 -17.62
N LEU A 413 8.12 -0.92 -17.82
CA LEU A 413 8.48 0.01 -16.74
C LEU A 413 7.44 0.02 -15.62
N PRO A 414 6.11 0.10 -15.90
CA PRO A 414 5.10 -0.07 -14.87
C PRO A 414 5.09 -1.45 -14.19
N SER A 415 5.48 -2.51 -14.91
CA SER A 415 5.56 -3.86 -14.33
C SER A 415 6.61 -3.95 -13.23
N TYR A 416 7.76 -3.29 -13.38
CA TYR A 416 8.76 -3.18 -12.32
C TYR A 416 8.19 -2.48 -11.07
N ARG A 417 7.53 -1.34 -11.25
CA ARG A 417 6.87 -0.62 -10.16
C ARG A 417 5.83 -1.47 -9.45
N ASN A 418 4.99 -2.18 -10.22
CA ASN A 418 3.98 -3.07 -9.66
C ASN A 418 4.63 -4.16 -8.80
N PHE A 419 5.72 -4.77 -9.29
CA PHE A 419 6.45 -5.77 -8.54
C PHE A 419 6.97 -5.20 -7.21
N ILE A 420 7.70 -4.10 -7.23
CA ILE A 420 8.24 -3.45 -6.02
C ILE A 420 7.12 -3.05 -5.05
N SER A 421 6.01 -2.50 -5.56
CA SER A 421 4.90 -2.04 -4.70
C SER A 421 4.06 -3.18 -4.11
N SER A 422 4.08 -4.37 -4.70
CA SER A 422 3.28 -5.52 -4.26
C SER A 422 4.09 -6.55 -3.46
N HIS A 423 5.41 -6.43 -3.39
CA HIS A 423 6.27 -7.37 -2.71
C HIS A 423 7.07 -6.73 -1.58
N ARG A 424 7.48 -7.54 -0.64
CA ARG A 424 8.38 -7.16 0.46
C ARG A 424 9.57 -8.11 0.52
N PHE A 425 10.75 -7.53 0.77
CA PHE A 425 11.97 -8.27 1.00
C PHE A 425 12.26 -8.35 2.49
N VAL A 426 12.47 -9.56 2.98
CA VAL A 426 12.72 -9.83 4.40
C VAL A 426 13.94 -10.73 4.57
N LEU A 427 14.53 -10.66 5.77
CA LEU A 427 15.66 -11.52 6.17
C LEU A 427 15.18 -12.59 7.13
N SER A 428 15.56 -13.83 6.86
CA SER A 428 15.46 -14.93 7.81
C SER A 428 16.51 -14.81 8.92
N SER A 429 16.39 -15.63 9.96
CA SER A 429 17.42 -15.75 11.01
C SER A 429 18.78 -16.19 10.49
N GLU A 430 18.82 -16.92 9.39
CA GLU A 430 20.03 -17.35 8.69
C GLU A 430 20.57 -16.32 7.68
N ASN A 431 20.02 -15.11 7.67
CA ASN A 431 20.32 -14.04 6.72
C ASN A 431 20.00 -14.38 5.24
N LYS A 432 19.11 -15.31 4.99
CA LYS A 432 18.55 -15.53 3.65
C LYS A 432 17.55 -14.44 3.33
N ILE A 433 17.54 -13.97 2.10
CA ILE A 433 16.59 -12.97 1.62
C ILE A 433 15.39 -13.68 1.00
N PHE A 434 14.20 -13.43 1.55
CA PHE A 434 12.93 -13.88 1.00
C PHE A 434 12.14 -12.72 0.43
N CYS A 435 11.34 -12.99 -0.60
CA CYS A 435 10.47 -12.02 -1.25
C CYS A 435 9.03 -12.53 -1.25
N PHE A 436 8.11 -11.74 -0.70
CA PHE A 436 6.71 -12.13 -0.55
C PHE A 436 5.75 -11.04 -1.04
N GLY A 437 4.66 -11.46 -1.68
CA GLY A 437 3.44 -10.67 -1.81
C GLY A 437 2.60 -10.69 -0.52
N ASP A 438 1.34 -10.28 -0.60
CA ASP A 438 0.40 -10.31 0.54
C ASP A 438 -0.10 -11.73 0.83
N THR A 439 -0.39 -12.49 -0.21
CA THR A 439 -0.56 -13.94 -0.12
C THR A 439 0.85 -14.54 -0.20
N LEU A 440 1.30 -15.07 0.93
CA LEU A 440 2.70 -15.47 1.11
C LEU A 440 3.01 -16.71 0.28
N GLY A 441 4.07 -16.65 -0.51
CA GLY A 441 4.50 -17.77 -1.34
C GLY A 441 3.46 -18.21 -2.37
N ASN A 442 2.66 -17.28 -2.90
CA ASN A 442 1.69 -17.59 -3.96
C ASN A 442 2.42 -17.89 -5.27
N ILE A 443 2.36 -19.18 -5.67
CA ILE A 443 3.10 -19.69 -6.84
C ILE A 443 2.57 -19.07 -8.15
N ARG A 444 1.27 -18.83 -8.26
CA ARG A 444 0.70 -18.22 -9.47
C ARG A 444 1.15 -16.77 -9.66
N GLU A 445 1.14 -15.99 -8.58
CA GLU A 445 1.67 -14.61 -8.59
C GLU A 445 3.17 -14.60 -8.89
N ALA A 446 3.93 -15.56 -8.34
CA ALA A 446 5.34 -15.74 -8.65
C ALA A 446 5.55 -15.99 -10.15
N TYR A 447 4.81 -16.93 -10.74
CA TYR A 447 4.89 -17.25 -12.16
C TYR A 447 4.59 -16.04 -13.05
N GLU A 448 3.55 -15.28 -12.74
CA GLU A 448 3.20 -14.05 -13.47
C GLU A 448 4.29 -12.96 -13.39
N SER A 449 5.01 -12.90 -12.28
CA SER A 449 6.10 -11.93 -12.06
C SER A 449 7.42 -12.31 -12.76
N PHE A 450 7.60 -13.58 -13.12
CA PHE A 450 8.88 -14.10 -13.64
C PHE A 450 9.31 -13.44 -14.95
N SER A 451 8.39 -13.17 -15.86
CA SER A 451 8.71 -12.49 -17.13
C SER A 451 9.29 -11.09 -16.90
N THR A 452 8.74 -10.35 -15.95
CA THR A 452 9.25 -9.03 -15.54
C THR A 452 10.65 -9.16 -14.93
N LEU A 453 10.85 -10.07 -13.98
CA LEU A 453 12.14 -10.25 -13.33
C LEU A 453 13.22 -10.75 -14.30
N LEU A 454 12.84 -11.62 -15.23
CA LEU A 454 13.75 -12.10 -16.29
C LEU A 454 14.20 -10.93 -17.20
N TYR A 455 13.26 -10.07 -17.60
CA TYR A 455 13.57 -8.91 -18.42
C TYR A 455 14.57 -7.96 -17.71
N PHE A 456 14.40 -7.72 -16.41
CA PHE A 456 15.28 -6.88 -15.60
C PHE A 456 16.52 -7.63 -15.07
N ASN A 457 16.74 -8.88 -15.49
CA ASN A 457 17.86 -9.73 -15.09
C ASN A 457 17.97 -9.92 -13.56
N ARG A 458 16.82 -10.11 -12.89
CA ARG A 458 16.73 -10.30 -11.43
C ARG A 458 16.50 -11.76 -11.05
N ILE A 459 17.44 -12.63 -11.44
CA ILE A 459 17.43 -14.05 -11.09
C ILE A 459 17.54 -14.26 -9.58
N ASP A 460 18.29 -13.41 -8.91
CA ASP A 460 18.42 -13.36 -7.45
C ASP A 460 17.06 -13.14 -6.75
N TRP A 461 16.22 -12.23 -7.28
CA TRP A 461 14.88 -12.02 -6.76
C TRP A 461 13.95 -13.19 -7.07
N MET A 462 14.09 -13.82 -8.25
CA MET A 462 13.35 -15.03 -8.59
C MET A 462 13.62 -16.14 -7.58
N LYS A 463 14.88 -16.37 -7.21
CA LYS A 463 15.24 -17.34 -6.15
C LYS A 463 14.63 -16.95 -4.81
N SER A 464 14.73 -15.68 -4.42
CA SER A 464 14.16 -15.19 -3.15
C SER A 464 12.63 -15.38 -3.03
N ILE A 465 11.92 -15.47 -4.16
CA ILE A 465 10.48 -15.80 -4.19
C ILE A 465 10.26 -17.30 -3.98
N LEU A 466 11.09 -18.15 -4.60
CA LEU A 466 10.91 -19.61 -4.57
C LEU A 466 11.48 -20.28 -3.32
N ASP A 467 12.57 -19.75 -2.76
CA ASP A 467 13.26 -20.33 -1.60
C ASP A 467 12.33 -20.61 -0.41
N PRO A 468 11.45 -19.68 0.04
CA PRO A 468 10.57 -19.96 1.17
C PRO A 468 9.53 -21.06 0.85
N ILE A 469 9.17 -21.24 -0.43
CA ILE A 469 8.24 -22.31 -0.85
C ILE A 469 8.94 -23.67 -0.78
N PHE A 470 10.19 -23.74 -1.26
CA PHE A 470 11.01 -24.96 -1.16
C PHE A 470 11.25 -25.32 0.31
N GLU A 471 11.68 -24.38 1.15
CA GLU A 471 11.89 -24.62 2.59
C GLU A 471 10.62 -25.11 3.28
N TYR A 472 9.47 -24.48 3.00
CA TYR A 472 8.18 -24.91 3.57
C TYR A 472 7.84 -26.37 3.24
N CYS A 473 8.17 -26.85 2.02
CA CYS A 473 7.98 -28.22 1.61
C CYS A 473 9.03 -29.18 2.22
N GLU A 474 10.29 -28.75 2.30
CA GLU A 474 11.42 -29.53 2.83
C GLU A 474 11.32 -29.73 4.34
N ASP A 475 10.80 -28.74 5.07
CA ASP A 475 10.55 -28.78 6.52
C ASP A 475 9.30 -29.59 6.91
N ASN A 476 8.71 -30.31 5.96
CA ASN A 476 7.50 -31.13 6.14
C ASN A 476 6.26 -30.37 6.62
N HIS A 477 6.19 -29.06 6.43
CA HIS A 477 4.97 -28.30 6.63
C HIS A 477 3.91 -28.62 5.57
N TRP A 478 4.35 -29.17 4.43
CA TRP A 478 3.52 -29.63 3.33
C TRP A 478 3.90 -31.05 2.90
N VAL A 479 2.98 -31.99 3.03
CA VAL A 479 3.24 -33.42 2.79
C VAL A 479 2.60 -33.98 1.51
N LYS A 480 1.92 -33.13 0.72
CA LYS A 480 1.32 -33.55 -0.56
C LYS A 480 2.39 -33.71 -1.64
N ARG A 481 2.07 -34.49 -2.69
CA ARG A 481 2.98 -34.78 -3.79
C ARG A 481 3.13 -33.65 -4.83
N TYR A 482 2.57 -32.49 -4.56
CA TYR A 482 2.62 -31.27 -5.35
C TYR A 482 2.82 -30.10 -4.40
N PRO A 483 3.34 -28.94 -4.87
CA PRO A 483 3.57 -27.81 -3.99
C PRO A 483 2.26 -27.16 -3.50
N PRO A 484 2.26 -26.40 -2.39
CA PRO A 484 1.11 -25.62 -1.97
C PRO A 484 0.81 -24.51 -2.97
N TYR A 485 -0.44 -24.04 -3.03
CA TYR A 485 -0.80 -22.86 -3.80
C TYR A 485 -0.18 -21.58 -3.21
N ASP A 486 -0.21 -21.48 -1.89
CA ASP A 486 0.41 -20.44 -1.06
C ASP A 486 0.81 -21.06 0.30
N ILE A 487 1.57 -20.32 1.11
CA ILE A 487 2.03 -20.79 2.43
C ILE A 487 1.48 -19.93 3.57
N GLY A 488 0.58 -19.00 3.30
CA GLY A 488 -0.07 -18.19 4.32
C GLY A 488 -0.56 -16.84 3.82
N LEU A 489 -1.11 -16.07 4.74
CA LEU A 489 -1.50 -14.68 4.54
C LEU A 489 -0.68 -13.80 5.48
N TYR A 490 -0.16 -12.68 4.95
CA TYR A 490 0.59 -11.75 5.79
C TYR A 490 -0.20 -11.36 7.06
N PRO A 491 0.40 -11.39 8.25
CA PRO A 491 1.84 -11.51 8.50
C PRO A 491 2.34 -12.91 8.90
N ILE A 492 1.60 -13.99 8.66
CA ILE A 492 1.92 -15.32 9.21
C ILE A 492 2.06 -16.36 8.11
N ILE A 493 3.25 -17.01 8.05
CA ILE A 493 3.46 -18.25 7.29
C ILE A 493 3.06 -19.42 8.18
N ASN A 494 1.97 -20.11 7.82
CA ASN A 494 1.48 -21.24 8.62
C ASN A 494 0.79 -22.33 7.80
N LYS A 495 -0.11 -22.00 6.91
CA LYS A 495 -0.90 -22.94 6.11
C LYS A 495 -1.41 -22.27 4.84
N GLN A 496 -1.70 -23.08 3.83
CA GLN A 496 -2.36 -22.62 2.62
C GLN A 496 -3.72 -21.99 2.93
N VAL A 497 -3.94 -20.81 2.37
CA VAL A 497 -5.20 -20.05 2.52
C VAL A 497 -6.15 -20.32 1.36
N LYS A 498 -5.62 -20.54 0.16
CA LYS A 498 -6.43 -20.84 -1.02
C LYS A 498 -7.14 -22.20 -0.85
N LEU A 499 -8.46 -22.21 -1.01
CA LEU A 499 -9.26 -23.42 -0.84
C LEU A 499 -9.02 -24.49 -1.92
N ASP A 500 -8.73 -24.05 -3.15
CA ASP A 500 -8.38 -24.94 -4.26
C ASP A 500 -6.86 -24.96 -4.44
N ASP A 501 -6.29 -26.15 -4.39
CA ASP A 501 -4.84 -26.38 -4.52
C ASP A 501 -4.30 -26.02 -5.90
N ASN A 502 -5.10 -26.04 -6.96
CA ASN A 502 -4.64 -25.93 -8.36
C ASN A 502 -3.38 -26.76 -8.64
N ALA A 503 -3.36 -27.97 -8.13
CA ALA A 503 -2.17 -28.82 -7.95
C ALA A 503 -1.32 -29.02 -9.22
N VAL A 504 -1.98 -29.17 -10.38
CA VAL A 504 -1.29 -29.31 -11.67
C VAL A 504 -0.60 -28.01 -12.06
N ALA A 505 -1.30 -26.91 -11.96
CA ALA A 505 -0.76 -25.59 -12.35
C ALA A 505 0.44 -25.21 -11.48
N VAL A 506 0.33 -25.31 -10.16
CA VAL A 506 1.43 -24.92 -9.25
C VAL A 506 2.65 -25.87 -9.37
N ALA A 507 2.43 -27.17 -9.60
CA ALA A 507 3.54 -28.10 -9.85
C ALA A 507 4.27 -27.78 -11.16
N ALA A 508 3.53 -27.51 -12.22
CA ALA A 508 4.10 -27.12 -13.51
C ALA A 508 4.85 -25.78 -13.41
N ASP A 509 4.24 -24.78 -12.76
CA ASP A 509 4.84 -23.45 -12.61
C ASP A 509 6.16 -23.50 -11.84
N MET A 510 6.26 -24.26 -10.74
CA MET A 510 7.52 -24.45 -10.01
C MET A 510 8.62 -25.10 -10.86
N LEU A 511 8.28 -26.13 -11.64
CA LEU A 511 9.23 -26.75 -12.56
C LEU A 511 9.70 -25.79 -13.65
N MET A 512 8.78 -25.03 -14.24
CA MET A 512 9.12 -24.05 -15.29
C MET A 512 10.00 -22.91 -14.74
N MET A 513 9.65 -22.36 -13.59
CA MET A 513 10.42 -21.27 -12.97
C MET A 513 11.82 -21.75 -12.59
N THR A 514 11.96 -22.94 -12.02
CA THR A 514 13.27 -23.51 -11.69
C THR A 514 14.11 -23.77 -12.93
N ALA A 515 13.49 -24.27 -14.02
CA ALA A 515 14.20 -24.49 -15.28
C ALA A 515 14.70 -23.16 -15.90
N VAL A 516 13.92 -22.09 -15.81
CA VAL A 516 14.35 -20.74 -16.27
C VAL A 516 15.56 -20.25 -15.47
N ILE A 517 15.55 -20.41 -14.15
CA ILE A 517 16.69 -20.02 -13.29
C ILE A 517 17.96 -20.75 -13.74
N VAL A 518 17.90 -22.07 -13.83
CA VAL A 518 19.06 -22.91 -14.22
C VAL A 518 19.55 -22.58 -15.63
N GLU A 519 18.63 -22.38 -16.59
CA GLU A 519 18.99 -22.05 -17.97
C GLU A 519 19.69 -20.70 -18.07
N VAL A 520 19.23 -19.70 -17.34
CA VAL A 520 19.81 -18.35 -17.37
C VAL A 520 21.16 -18.30 -16.67
N GLU A 521 21.30 -18.96 -15.54
CA GLU A 521 22.56 -18.99 -14.79
C GLU A 521 23.60 -19.96 -15.37
N GLN A 522 23.17 -20.91 -16.22
CA GLN A 522 24.01 -22.02 -16.69
C GLN A 522 24.66 -22.78 -15.53
N ASP A 523 23.95 -22.86 -14.39
CA ASP A 523 24.37 -23.54 -13.17
C ASP A 523 23.22 -24.40 -12.62
N PHE A 524 23.47 -25.70 -12.51
CA PHE A 524 22.50 -26.69 -12.04
C PHE A 524 22.35 -26.70 -10.50
N GLY A 525 23.24 -26.05 -9.75
CA GLY A 525 23.31 -26.11 -8.30
C GLY A 525 21.99 -25.74 -7.60
N TYR A 526 21.25 -24.76 -8.12
CA TYR A 526 19.94 -24.39 -7.59
C TYR A 526 18.91 -25.52 -7.70
N ALA A 527 18.81 -26.16 -8.85
CA ALA A 527 17.90 -27.30 -9.03
C ALA A 527 18.37 -28.53 -8.26
N ASP A 528 19.68 -28.77 -8.16
CA ASP A 528 20.23 -29.90 -7.43
C ASP A 528 19.90 -29.86 -5.93
N ALA A 529 19.94 -28.68 -5.35
CA ALA A 529 19.55 -28.43 -3.94
C ALA A 529 18.10 -28.88 -3.65
N HIS A 530 17.19 -28.76 -4.62
CA HIS A 530 15.76 -29.09 -4.47
C HIS A 530 15.33 -30.31 -5.31
N TRP A 531 16.28 -31.12 -5.79
CA TRP A 531 16.03 -32.17 -6.79
C TRP A 531 14.96 -33.17 -6.38
N ASN A 532 14.90 -33.55 -5.12
CA ASN A 532 13.91 -34.52 -4.63
C ASN A 532 12.47 -34.00 -4.81
N LEU A 533 12.22 -32.73 -4.50
CA LEU A 533 10.91 -32.09 -4.69
C LEU A 533 10.57 -31.96 -6.17
N LEU A 534 11.53 -31.56 -7.01
CA LEU A 534 11.32 -31.42 -8.45
C LEU A 534 10.97 -32.79 -9.09
N CYS A 535 11.62 -33.87 -8.69
CA CYS A 535 11.27 -35.23 -9.10
C CYS A 535 9.86 -35.61 -8.65
N LEU A 536 9.51 -35.34 -7.39
CA LEU A 536 8.20 -35.65 -6.82
C LEU A 536 7.08 -34.95 -7.57
N TRP A 537 7.26 -33.66 -7.88
CA TRP A 537 6.28 -32.87 -8.62
C TRP A 537 6.17 -33.30 -10.09
N ALA A 538 7.28 -33.65 -10.73
CA ALA A 538 7.25 -34.19 -12.08
C ALA A 538 6.54 -35.55 -12.15
N ASP A 539 6.75 -36.45 -11.18
CA ASP A 539 6.05 -37.73 -11.08
C ASP A 539 4.54 -37.54 -10.86
N TYR A 540 4.15 -36.55 -10.05
CA TYR A 540 2.76 -36.18 -9.89
C TYR A 540 2.13 -35.79 -11.24
N LEU A 541 2.77 -34.90 -12.02
CA LEU A 541 2.28 -34.51 -13.35
C LEU A 541 2.20 -35.70 -14.32
N ARG A 542 3.17 -36.64 -14.32
CA ARG A 542 3.13 -37.83 -15.13
C ARG A 542 1.95 -38.75 -14.81
N GLU A 543 1.61 -38.89 -13.52
CA GLU A 543 0.44 -39.66 -13.10
C GLU A 543 -0.87 -39.02 -13.54
N LYS A 544 -0.96 -37.72 -13.45
CA LYS A 544 -2.13 -36.97 -13.94
C LYS A 544 -2.32 -37.18 -15.44
N MET A 545 -1.29 -37.03 -16.24
CA MET A 545 -1.33 -37.28 -17.68
C MET A 545 -1.80 -38.69 -18.05
N LYS A 546 -1.49 -39.73 -17.24
CA LYS A 546 -1.91 -41.11 -17.51
C LYS A 546 -3.37 -41.38 -17.14
N LYS A 547 -3.93 -40.71 -16.15
CA LYS A 547 -5.26 -40.99 -15.59
C LYS A 547 -6.40 -40.32 -16.36
N GLU A 548 -6.13 -39.23 -17.06
CA GLU A 548 -7.17 -38.45 -17.71
C GLU A 548 -7.13 -38.65 -19.23
N VAL A 549 -8.17 -39.32 -19.78
CA VAL A 549 -8.45 -39.35 -21.22
C VAL A 549 -9.18 -38.04 -21.54
N TYR A 550 -8.44 -37.07 -22.02
CA TYR A 550 -9.03 -35.77 -22.40
C TYR A 550 -9.60 -35.85 -23.84
N PRO A 551 -10.88 -35.50 -24.05
CA PRO A 551 -11.39 -35.32 -25.41
C PRO A 551 -10.76 -34.07 -26.03
N CYS A 552 -10.23 -34.18 -27.23
CA CYS A 552 -9.60 -33.07 -27.98
C CYS A 552 -10.65 -32.14 -28.62
N GLU A 553 -11.53 -31.50 -27.84
CA GLU A 553 -12.47 -30.54 -28.38
C GLU A 553 -12.29 -29.19 -27.67
N GLY A 554 -11.76 -28.20 -28.38
CA GLY A 554 -11.69 -26.79 -27.98
C GLY A 554 -10.30 -26.16 -28.13
N LEU A 555 -10.28 -24.82 -28.15
CA LEU A 555 -9.04 -24.03 -28.09
C LEU A 555 -8.41 -24.18 -26.70
N LEU A 556 -7.19 -24.71 -26.65
CA LEU A 556 -6.41 -24.82 -25.43
C LEU A 556 -5.94 -23.41 -25.03
N ASN A 557 -6.17 -23.04 -23.78
CA ASN A 557 -5.59 -21.83 -23.18
C ASN A 557 -4.45 -22.22 -22.22
N GLU A 558 -3.69 -21.25 -21.73
CA GLU A 558 -2.56 -21.48 -20.82
C GLU A 558 -2.94 -22.10 -19.48
N ASP A 559 -4.21 -21.96 -19.07
CA ASP A 559 -4.75 -22.50 -17.82
C ASP A 559 -5.36 -23.91 -17.98
N ASP A 560 -5.35 -24.48 -19.19
CA ASP A 560 -5.76 -25.88 -19.42
C ASP A 560 -4.76 -26.80 -18.71
N GLU A 561 -5.24 -27.64 -17.79
CA GLU A 561 -4.41 -28.57 -17.02
C GLU A 561 -3.52 -29.47 -17.90
N ARG A 562 -3.96 -29.82 -19.09
CA ARG A 562 -3.17 -30.62 -20.05
C ARG A 562 -1.99 -29.83 -20.56
N VAL A 563 -2.20 -28.57 -20.94
CA VAL A 563 -1.13 -27.68 -21.39
C VAL A 563 -0.12 -27.49 -20.27
N LYS A 564 -0.59 -27.21 -19.04
CA LYS A 564 0.27 -27.09 -17.86
C LYS A 564 1.07 -28.36 -17.58
N CYS A 565 0.45 -29.55 -17.62
CA CYS A 565 1.17 -30.81 -17.46
C CYS A 565 2.30 -30.98 -18.50
N VAL A 566 2.01 -30.71 -19.77
CA VAL A 566 3.00 -30.81 -20.86
C VAL A 566 4.15 -29.84 -20.63
N LEU A 567 3.84 -28.56 -20.36
CA LEU A 567 4.86 -27.53 -20.14
C LEU A 567 5.74 -27.84 -18.92
N GLY A 568 5.14 -28.26 -17.81
CA GLY A 568 5.89 -28.66 -16.61
C GLY A 568 6.81 -29.86 -16.85
N LEU A 569 6.34 -30.88 -17.57
CA LEU A 569 7.15 -32.04 -17.92
C LEU A 569 8.24 -31.72 -18.95
N MET A 570 8.00 -30.81 -19.88
CA MET A 570 9.03 -30.26 -20.79
C MET A 570 10.13 -29.53 -20.00
N ALA A 571 9.73 -28.69 -19.03
CA ALA A 571 10.67 -28.00 -18.15
C ALA A 571 11.51 -29.00 -17.33
N TYR A 572 10.88 -30.02 -16.77
CA TYR A 572 11.61 -31.10 -16.06
C TYR A 572 12.58 -31.87 -16.96
N ARG A 573 12.18 -32.17 -18.19
CA ARG A 573 13.08 -32.78 -19.18
C ARG A 573 14.29 -31.89 -19.47
N LYS A 574 14.07 -30.58 -19.58
CA LYS A 574 15.15 -29.60 -19.76
C LYS A 574 16.10 -29.63 -18.57
N LEU A 575 15.59 -29.69 -17.34
CA LEU A 575 16.41 -29.83 -16.12
C LEU A 575 17.27 -31.11 -16.14
N ILE A 576 16.71 -32.26 -16.59
CA ILE A 576 17.50 -33.48 -16.73
C ILE A 576 18.63 -33.29 -17.73
N GLN A 577 18.36 -32.70 -18.91
CA GLN A 577 19.39 -32.43 -19.92
C GLN A 577 20.50 -31.52 -19.39
N LEU A 578 20.14 -30.49 -18.62
CA LEU A 578 21.11 -29.58 -17.98
C LEU A 578 21.94 -30.34 -16.92
N LYS A 579 21.32 -31.22 -16.16
CA LYS A 579 22.02 -32.09 -15.19
C LYS A 579 23.05 -33.00 -15.83
N GLU A 580 22.73 -33.59 -16.99
CA GLU A 580 23.60 -34.49 -17.73
C GLU A 580 24.75 -33.76 -18.47
N SER A 581 24.61 -32.43 -18.66
CA SER A 581 25.62 -31.61 -19.35
C SER A 581 26.69 -31.03 -18.40
N VAL A 582 26.47 -31.11 -17.09
CA VAL A 582 27.40 -30.73 -16.02
C VAL A 582 28.17 -31.93 -15.53
#